data_fc5f3451f84407f3e68e9b60dd621bcb
#
_entry.id   fc5f3451f84407f3e68e9b60dd621bcb
#
_cell.length_a   1.000
_cell.length_b   1.000
_cell.length_c   1.000
_cell.angle_alpha   90.00
_cell.angle_beta   90.00
_cell.angle_gamma   90.00
#
_symmetry.space_group_name_H-M   'P 1'
#
loop_
_entity.id
_entity.type
_entity.pdbx_description
1 polymer ?
#
loop_
_entity_poly.entity_id
_entity_poly.type
_entity_poly.pdbx_seq_one_letter_code
_entity_poly.pdbx_strand_id
1 'polypeptide(L)'
;MGFLPPSANGQPVNRTANLFAAVLAAATIPAQELGDAWGTAGAEAAYYRIVELPVPRELALEAGSFCTLPDGRLAIGTRRGEILVVAGAFDERPELRITKFASGLDEVLGLGERDGALYATQQTELTRITDRDGDGRADRFENLSDAWGFGHYHEFAWGSPVSKDGSVHVVLGLSDSYNYKAPFRGFAFQVTADGRSIPIASGIRSAGGVAPNETGEMFYVESQGPWNGSCSLKHLKPGGFMGHPISFPAYDLPLAAGMGKKPVEPNTPSRLVTECARVEQLVPYAVVFPYRRMGQSITTFRVDRSEGRFGPFAGQLFLGDYSLSVVMRATTELVDGVWQGACYPFREGFGNGILAVEFGPTGSLITGGTNRGWPVRGNKQFVLERLDWTGRTPFEIERIRIQPNGFLVDFTLPVDRTIAAVPANWQLGSFTHIYQEHYGSPEVDRTVPRVVSAMPSENGRSVRIVVDGMVLGHVHEFDLAALRGADGAPLLHRHAYYTVNRIPKP
;
A
#
# COMPACT_ATOMS: atom_id res chain seq x y z
N MET A 1 -78.98 1.83 30.67
CA MET A 1 -78.96 1.51 32.09
C MET A 1 -77.65 0.86 32.37
N GLY A 2 -76.73 1.31 33.17
CA GLY A 2 -76.63 2.36 34.14
C GLY A 2 -75.13 2.54 34.48
N PHE A 3 -74.80 3.74 34.65
CA PHE A 3 -73.91 4.40 35.61
C PHE A 3 -72.57 3.83 36.03
N LEU A 4 -71.57 4.63 35.79
CA LEU A 4 -70.29 4.89 36.48
C LEU A 4 -70.49 5.10 38.00
N PRO A 5 -69.48 5.10 38.88
CA PRO A 5 -68.33 6.02 38.83
C PRO A 5 -67.04 5.54 39.60
N PRO A 6 -66.12 6.50 39.96
CA PRO A 6 -64.72 6.51 39.60
C PRO A 6 -63.79 6.44 40.84
N SER A 7 -62.52 6.31 40.65
CA SER A 7 -61.42 6.97 41.43
C SER A 7 -60.07 6.66 40.78
N ALA A 8 -59.41 7.62 40.28
CA ALA A 8 -58.46 8.58 40.86
C ALA A 8 -57.14 7.90 41.32
N ASN A 9 -56.10 8.03 40.56
CA ASN A 9 -54.91 8.78 40.88
C ASN A 9 -53.91 8.64 39.75
N GLY A 10 -53.82 9.70 38.96
CA GLY A 10 -52.82 9.85 37.96
C GLY A 10 -51.52 10.32 38.58
N GLN A 11 -50.44 9.74 38.12
CA GLN A 11 -49.15 10.46 38.02
C GLN A 11 -48.64 10.32 36.60
N PRO A 12 -48.19 11.41 35.94
CA PRO A 12 -47.65 11.33 34.62
C PRO A 12 -46.23 10.74 34.66
N VAL A 13 -46.07 9.58 34.07
CA VAL A 13 -44.75 9.02 33.81
C VAL A 13 -44.13 9.86 32.71
N ASN A 14 -43.29 10.78 33.13
CA ASN A 14 -42.41 11.55 32.25
C ASN A 14 -41.43 10.58 31.58
N ARG A 15 -41.75 10.07 30.39
CA ARG A 15 -40.79 9.41 29.51
C ARG A 15 -39.97 10.50 28.80
N THR A 16 -38.97 11.05 29.48
CA THR A 16 -37.86 11.70 28.84
C THR A 16 -37.11 10.66 28.05
N ALA A 17 -37.38 10.61 26.77
CA ALA A 17 -36.51 9.93 25.80
C ALA A 17 -35.16 10.63 25.83
N ASN A 18 -34.21 10.06 26.56
CA ASN A 18 -32.82 10.41 26.42
C ASN A 18 -32.35 9.89 25.04
N LEU A 19 -32.50 10.72 24.01
CA LEU A 19 -31.71 10.61 22.82
C LEU A 19 -30.26 10.87 23.24
N PHE A 20 -29.52 9.83 23.53
CA PHE A 20 -28.05 9.89 23.45
C PHE A 20 -27.69 10.07 21.98
N ALA A 21 -27.65 11.31 21.53
CA ALA A 21 -26.85 11.69 20.39
C ALA A 21 -25.38 11.45 20.81
N ALA A 22 -24.87 10.28 20.51
CA ALA A 22 -23.42 10.06 20.47
C ALA A 22 -22.88 10.92 19.33
N VAL A 23 -22.64 12.19 19.62
CA VAL A 23 -21.71 12.99 18.83
C VAL A 23 -20.38 12.27 18.98
N LEU A 24 -20.01 11.47 17.98
CA LEU A 24 -18.62 11.15 17.73
C LEU A 24 -17.92 12.49 17.51
N ALA A 25 -17.42 13.07 18.58
CA ALA A 25 -16.37 14.05 18.50
C ALA A 25 -15.23 13.31 17.80
N ALA A 26 -15.09 13.49 16.49
CA ALA A 26 -13.83 13.31 15.84
C ALA A 26 -12.87 14.14 16.68
N ALA A 27 -12.09 13.47 17.52
CA ALA A 27 -10.98 14.11 18.18
C ALA A 27 -10.14 14.68 17.05
N THR A 28 -10.27 15.96 16.80
CA THR A 28 -9.30 16.74 16.07
C THR A 28 -8.03 16.59 16.90
N ILE A 29 -7.24 15.58 16.59
CA ILE A 29 -5.85 15.55 16.98
C ILE A 29 -5.33 16.87 16.40
N PRO A 30 -4.85 17.82 17.24
CA PRO A 30 -4.27 19.03 16.71
C PRO A 30 -3.26 18.56 15.67
N ALA A 31 -3.18 19.26 14.53
CA ALA A 31 -2.14 19.03 13.56
C ALA A 31 -0.82 19.19 14.33
N GLN A 32 -0.40 18.11 14.96
CA GLN A 32 0.90 17.96 15.52
C GLN A 32 1.75 18.15 14.28
N GLU A 33 2.64 19.13 14.29
CA GLU A 33 3.65 19.29 13.28
C GLU A 33 4.24 17.88 13.07
N LEU A 34 3.79 17.25 12.00
CA LEU A 34 4.31 15.95 11.57
C LEU A 34 5.68 16.33 11.03
N GLY A 35 6.70 16.35 11.89
CA GLY A 35 8.08 16.56 11.48
C GLY A 35 8.47 15.62 10.35
N ASP A 36 9.62 15.80 9.75
CA ASP A 36 10.11 14.94 8.67
C ASP A 36 9.96 13.46 9.02
N ALA A 37 9.61 12.61 8.06
CA ALA A 37 9.43 11.18 8.29
C ALA A 37 10.75 10.54 8.73
N TRP A 38 11.83 10.95 8.04
CA TRP A 38 13.18 10.40 8.23
C TRP A 38 14.22 11.49 8.47
N GLY A 39 13.89 12.76 8.21
CA GLY A 39 14.79 13.91 8.34
C GLY A 39 15.84 14.00 7.25
N THR A 40 15.58 13.39 6.10
CA THR A 40 16.55 13.24 5.00
C THR A 40 16.18 13.99 3.72
N ALA A 41 15.02 14.67 3.69
CA ALA A 41 14.47 15.35 2.49
C ALA A 41 15.50 16.21 1.75
N GLY A 42 16.31 16.99 2.48
CA GLY A 42 17.33 17.86 1.90
C GLY A 42 18.47 17.09 1.20
N ALA A 43 18.91 15.99 1.82
CA ALA A 43 19.95 15.12 1.25
C ALA A 43 19.42 14.31 0.05
N GLU A 44 18.19 13.81 0.15
CA GLU A 44 17.53 13.04 -0.92
C GLU A 44 17.36 13.86 -2.19
N ALA A 45 17.11 15.18 -2.08
CA ALA A 45 16.92 16.08 -3.23
C ALA A 45 18.14 16.15 -4.15
N ALA A 46 19.34 15.82 -3.65
CA ALA A 46 20.55 15.72 -4.47
C ALA A 46 20.51 14.54 -5.46
N TYR A 47 19.68 13.55 -5.21
CA TYR A 47 19.56 12.31 -5.99
C TYR A 47 18.21 12.18 -6.71
N TYR A 48 17.14 12.64 -6.08
CA TYR A 48 15.78 12.56 -6.61
C TYR A 48 15.05 13.89 -6.40
N ARG A 49 14.79 14.59 -7.50
CA ARG A 49 14.18 15.91 -7.49
C ARG A 49 12.67 15.79 -7.64
N ILE A 50 11.91 16.37 -6.70
CA ILE A 50 10.47 16.57 -6.83
C ILE A 50 10.23 17.78 -7.73
N VAL A 51 9.46 17.59 -8.80
CA VAL A 51 9.01 18.61 -9.74
C VAL A 51 7.50 18.73 -9.61
N GLU A 52 7.02 19.86 -9.10
CA GLU A 52 5.60 20.18 -9.11
C GLU A 52 5.14 20.49 -10.53
N LEU A 53 4.11 19.80 -10.99
CA LEU A 53 3.55 20.02 -12.32
C LEU A 53 2.50 21.16 -12.27
N PRO A 54 2.44 22.01 -13.32
CA PRO A 54 1.60 23.21 -13.32
C PRO A 54 0.11 22.89 -13.58
N VAL A 55 -0.53 22.23 -12.61
CA VAL A 55 -1.98 21.98 -12.62
C VAL A 55 -2.71 23.29 -12.42
N PRO A 56 -3.74 23.62 -13.24
CA PRO A 56 -4.55 24.81 -13.06
C PRO A 56 -5.15 24.88 -11.64
N ARG A 57 -5.09 26.06 -11.00
CA ARG A 57 -5.53 26.24 -9.60
C ARG A 57 -7.02 25.97 -9.38
N GLU A 58 -7.83 26.20 -10.43
CA GLU A 58 -9.27 25.95 -10.44
C GLU A 58 -9.63 24.47 -10.55
N LEU A 59 -8.67 23.62 -10.90
CA LEU A 59 -8.89 22.19 -11.02
C LEU A 59 -8.64 21.49 -9.70
N ALA A 60 -9.71 21.02 -9.05
CA ALA A 60 -9.63 20.15 -7.88
C ALA A 60 -9.26 18.73 -8.32
N LEU A 61 -7.97 18.44 -8.51
CA LEU A 61 -7.50 17.23 -9.17
C LEU A 61 -7.85 15.96 -8.39
N GLU A 62 -7.63 15.93 -7.07
CA GLU A 62 -7.88 14.74 -6.21
C GLU A 62 -7.55 13.40 -6.89
N ALA A 63 -6.32 13.25 -7.36
CA ALA A 63 -5.90 12.06 -8.09
C ALA A 63 -6.04 10.80 -7.22
N GLY A 64 -6.79 9.80 -7.72
CA GLY A 64 -7.03 8.51 -7.06
C GLY A 64 -6.27 7.35 -7.72
N SER A 65 -6.03 7.45 -9.02
CA SER A 65 -5.32 6.42 -9.79
C SER A 65 -4.66 7.01 -11.03
N PHE A 66 -3.62 6.33 -11.51
CA PHE A 66 -2.88 6.70 -12.71
C PHE A 66 -2.74 5.53 -13.69
N CYS A 67 -2.66 5.86 -14.96
CA CYS A 67 -2.27 4.95 -16.01
C CYS A 67 -1.48 5.72 -17.08
N THR A 68 -0.24 5.32 -17.35
CA THR A 68 0.52 5.82 -18.49
C THR A 68 -0.01 5.17 -19.77
N LEU A 69 -0.47 5.98 -20.72
CA LEU A 69 -1.03 5.54 -22.00
C LEU A 69 0.07 5.14 -22.97
N PRO A 70 -0.24 4.30 -24.00
CA PRO A 70 0.75 3.88 -25.00
C PRO A 70 1.41 5.03 -25.78
N ASP A 71 0.72 6.17 -25.90
CA ASP A 71 1.23 7.37 -26.56
C ASP A 71 2.04 8.29 -25.62
N GLY A 72 2.28 7.87 -24.39
CA GLY A 72 3.08 8.60 -23.40
C GLY A 72 2.28 9.63 -22.59
N ARG A 73 0.98 9.84 -22.86
CA ARG A 73 0.13 10.68 -21.99
C ARG A 73 -0.18 9.98 -20.68
N LEU A 74 -0.57 10.76 -19.68
CA LEU A 74 -1.02 10.26 -18.38
C LEU A 74 -2.53 10.32 -18.28
N ALA A 75 -3.20 9.19 -18.06
CA ALA A 75 -4.58 9.14 -17.64
C ALA A 75 -4.65 9.20 -16.10
N ILE A 76 -5.54 10.04 -15.58
CA ILE A 76 -5.76 10.27 -14.15
C ILE A 76 -7.21 9.97 -13.81
N GLY A 77 -7.45 8.92 -13.02
CA GLY A 77 -8.72 8.71 -12.35
C GLY A 77 -8.81 9.56 -11.09
N THR A 78 -9.89 10.30 -10.92
CA THR A 78 -10.07 11.21 -9.78
C THR A 78 -11.05 10.65 -8.75
N ARG A 79 -10.89 11.07 -7.50
CA ARG A 79 -11.87 10.80 -6.44
C ARG A 79 -13.18 11.57 -6.63
N ARG A 80 -13.25 12.40 -7.65
CA ARG A 80 -14.46 13.17 -8.04
C ARG A 80 -15.24 12.53 -9.17
N GLY A 81 -14.83 11.32 -9.61
CA GLY A 81 -15.51 10.57 -10.65
C GLY A 81 -15.25 11.09 -12.07
N GLU A 82 -14.06 11.63 -12.29
CA GLU A 82 -13.61 12.04 -13.62
C GLU A 82 -12.38 11.23 -14.03
N ILE A 83 -12.20 11.07 -15.33
CA ILE A 83 -10.95 10.64 -15.93
C ILE A 83 -10.41 11.80 -16.76
N LEU A 84 -9.22 12.25 -16.43
CA LEU A 84 -8.49 13.30 -17.13
C LEU A 84 -7.34 12.67 -17.93
N VAL A 85 -7.09 13.16 -19.14
CA VAL A 85 -5.92 12.79 -19.94
C VAL A 85 -5.00 14.00 -20.04
N VAL A 86 -3.76 13.81 -19.61
CA VAL A 86 -2.76 14.87 -19.46
C VAL A 86 -1.59 14.59 -20.41
N ALA A 87 -1.34 15.51 -21.34
CA ALA A 87 -0.13 15.55 -22.15
C ALA A 87 0.87 16.52 -21.54
N GLY A 88 2.17 16.28 -21.76
CA GLY A 88 3.26 17.14 -21.28
C GLY A 88 3.72 16.85 -19.84
N ALA A 89 3.11 15.88 -19.13
CA ALA A 89 3.50 15.57 -17.75
C ALA A 89 4.94 15.02 -17.63
N PHE A 90 5.42 14.37 -18.65
CA PHE A 90 6.76 13.76 -18.69
C PHE A 90 7.80 14.56 -19.50
N ASP A 91 7.41 15.71 -20.04
CA ASP A 91 8.33 16.58 -20.77
C ASP A 91 9.39 17.17 -19.85
N GLU A 92 10.57 17.48 -20.37
CA GLU A 92 11.65 18.11 -19.60
C GLU A 92 11.19 19.43 -18.96
N ARG A 93 10.40 20.20 -19.72
CA ARG A 93 9.70 21.42 -19.26
C ARG A 93 8.21 21.18 -19.35
N PRO A 94 7.56 20.79 -18.24
CA PRO A 94 6.16 20.42 -18.27
C PRO A 94 5.24 21.59 -18.66
N GLU A 95 4.52 21.43 -19.76
CA GLU A 95 3.42 22.31 -20.19
C GLU A 95 2.17 21.43 -20.32
N LEU A 96 1.33 21.41 -19.28
CA LEU A 96 0.22 20.48 -19.22
C LEU A 96 -0.91 20.89 -20.14
N ARG A 97 -1.35 19.95 -20.99
CA ARG A 97 -2.64 20.01 -21.69
C ARG A 97 -3.55 18.93 -21.09
N ILE A 98 -4.56 19.39 -20.38
CA ILE A 98 -5.50 18.52 -19.63
C ILE A 98 -6.82 18.47 -20.38
N THR A 99 -7.25 17.25 -20.74
CA THR A 99 -8.54 16.99 -21.39
C THR A 99 -9.38 16.11 -20.48
N LYS A 100 -10.65 16.44 -20.32
CA LYS A 100 -11.61 15.57 -19.63
C LYS A 100 -12.04 14.47 -20.59
N PHE A 101 -11.64 13.24 -20.30
CA PHE A 101 -11.97 12.05 -21.10
C PHE A 101 -13.33 11.47 -20.70
N ALA A 102 -13.60 11.35 -19.39
CA ALA A 102 -14.85 10.82 -18.87
C ALA A 102 -15.27 11.54 -17.59
N SER A 103 -16.57 11.49 -17.26
CA SER A 103 -17.12 12.01 -16.00
C SER A 103 -18.41 11.26 -15.63
N GLY A 104 -18.90 11.49 -14.40
CA GLY A 104 -20.08 10.81 -13.88
C GLY A 104 -19.79 9.41 -13.32
N LEU A 105 -18.51 9.11 -13.09
CA LEU A 105 -18.07 7.90 -12.41
C LEU A 105 -18.12 8.13 -10.89
N ASP A 106 -17.95 7.05 -10.12
CA ASP A 106 -17.67 7.12 -8.70
C ASP A 106 -16.16 7.27 -8.45
N GLU A 107 -15.67 7.27 -7.20
CA GLU A 107 -14.25 7.38 -6.90
C GLU A 107 -13.42 6.38 -7.71
N VAL A 108 -12.56 6.86 -8.64
CA VAL A 108 -11.75 6.00 -9.51
C VAL A 108 -10.41 5.72 -8.83
N LEU A 109 -10.34 4.60 -8.10
CA LEU A 109 -9.14 4.17 -7.36
C LEU A 109 -8.36 3.02 -8.03
N GLY A 110 -8.71 2.69 -9.25
CA GLY A 110 -7.95 1.81 -10.13
C GLY A 110 -8.16 2.24 -11.56
N LEU A 111 -7.07 2.36 -12.32
CA LEU A 111 -7.11 2.72 -13.73
C LEU A 111 -6.09 1.89 -14.49
N GLY A 112 -6.51 1.31 -15.59
CA GLY A 112 -5.65 0.57 -16.49
C GLY A 112 -6.06 0.82 -17.94
N GLU A 113 -5.17 0.56 -18.88
CA GLU A 113 -5.41 0.68 -20.31
C GLU A 113 -5.10 -0.65 -20.99
N ARG A 114 -5.92 -1.01 -21.97
CA ARG A 114 -5.67 -2.10 -22.89
C ARG A 114 -6.43 -1.90 -24.19
N ASP A 115 -5.74 -2.05 -25.31
CA ASP A 115 -6.30 -2.03 -26.66
C ASP A 115 -7.15 -0.77 -26.94
N GLY A 116 -6.73 0.40 -26.42
CA GLY A 116 -7.40 1.68 -26.56
C GLY A 116 -8.58 1.90 -25.60
N ALA A 117 -8.90 0.95 -24.73
CA ALA A 117 -9.94 1.09 -23.70
C ALA A 117 -9.32 1.37 -22.32
N LEU A 118 -9.97 2.25 -21.55
CA LEU A 118 -9.67 2.42 -20.13
C LEU A 118 -10.56 1.52 -19.27
N TYR A 119 -9.98 0.97 -18.21
CA TYR A 119 -10.65 0.15 -17.21
C TYR A 119 -10.62 0.89 -15.88
N ALA A 120 -11.78 1.37 -15.44
CA ALA A 120 -11.91 2.16 -14.22
C ALA A 120 -12.55 1.32 -13.11
N THR A 121 -11.80 1.12 -12.01
CA THR A 121 -12.34 0.53 -10.79
C THR A 121 -12.97 1.62 -9.95
N GLN A 122 -14.25 1.48 -9.69
CA GLN A 122 -15.09 2.36 -8.90
C GLN A 122 -15.52 1.67 -7.59
N GLN A 123 -16.13 2.40 -6.66
CA GLN A 123 -16.60 1.80 -5.40
C GLN A 123 -17.58 0.64 -5.63
N THR A 124 -18.38 0.71 -6.68
CA THR A 124 -19.48 -0.25 -6.94
C THR A 124 -19.23 -1.19 -8.10
N GLU A 125 -18.29 -0.87 -8.99
CA GLU A 125 -18.14 -1.62 -10.24
C GLU A 125 -16.76 -1.48 -10.89
N LEU A 126 -16.47 -2.37 -11.84
CA LEU A 126 -15.41 -2.21 -12.83
C LEU A 126 -16.04 -1.87 -14.18
N THR A 127 -15.68 -0.71 -14.73
CA THR A 127 -16.22 -0.19 -15.98
C THR A 127 -15.15 -0.15 -17.07
N ARG A 128 -15.45 -0.70 -18.26
CA ARG A 128 -14.65 -0.49 -19.48
C ARG A 128 -15.16 0.72 -20.23
N ILE A 129 -14.26 1.63 -20.60
CA ILE A 129 -14.58 2.95 -21.14
C ILE A 129 -13.82 3.14 -22.45
N THR A 130 -14.51 3.49 -23.53
CA THR A 130 -13.93 3.70 -24.86
C THR A 130 -14.39 4.99 -25.50
N ASP A 131 -13.50 5.58 -26.28
CA ASP A 131 -13.73 6.63 -27.26
C ASP A 131 -13.75 5.97 -28.64
N ARG A 132 -14.95 5.88 -29.28
CA ARG A 132 -15.13 5.17 -30.54
C ARG A 132 -15.00 6.04 -31.75
N ASP A 133 -15.29 7.34 -31.63
CA ASP A 133 -15.22 8.30 -32.73
C ASP A 133 -13.86 9.05 -32.75
N GLY A 134 -13.03 8.89 -31.73
CA GLY A 134 -11.67 9.42 -31.68
C GLY A 134 -11.59 10.92 -31.36
N ASP A 135 -12.61 11.50 -30.77
CA ASP A 135 -12.66 12.92 -30.40
C ASP A 135 -11.91 13.26 -29.10
N GLY A 136 -11.40 12.25 -28.41
CA GLY A 136 -10.69 12.37 -27.13
C GLY A 136 -11.61 12.34 -25.91
N ARG A 137 -12.88 11.98 -26.08
CA ARG A 137 -13.87 11.81 -25.02
C ARG A 137 -14.51 10.43 -25.09
N ALA A 138 -14.85 9.91 -23.94
CA ALA A 138 -15.53 8.63 -23.85
C ALA A 138 -16.98 8.74 -24.30
N ASP A 139 -17.39 7.84 -25.22
CA ASP A 139 -18.74 7.71 -25.70
C ASP A 139 -19.40 6.35 -25.37
N ARG A 140 -18.63 5.39 -24.83
CA ARG A 140 -19.13 4.09 -24.43
C ARG A 140 -18.61 3.69 -23.05
N PHE A 141 -19.55 3.31 -22.18
CA PHE A 141 -19.32 2.80 -20.84
C PHE A 141 -19.96 1.42 -20.73
N GLU A 142 -19.17 0.42 -20.35
CA GLU A 142 -19.62 -0.97 -20.21
C GLU A 142 -19.30 -1.45 -18.81
N ASN A 143 -20.33 -1.77 -18.04
CA ASN A 143 -20.15 -2.46 -16.75
C ASN A 143 -19.60 -3.86 -17.04
N LEU A 144 -18.38 -4.14 -16.56
CA LEU A 144 -17.78 -5.47 -16.65
C LEU A 144 -18.07 -6.31 -15.39
N SER A 145 -18.23 -5.67 -14.24
CA SER A 145 -18.53 -6.36 -12.99
C SER A 145 -19.10 -5.39 -11.97
N ASP A 146 -20.20 -5.78 -11.35
CA ASP A 146 -20.82 -5.20 -10.17
C ASP A 146 -21.00 -6.27 -9.07
N ALA A 147 -20.08 -7.23 -9.01
CA ALA A 147 -20.18 -8.41 -8.16
C ALA A 147 -20.11 -8.11 -6.65
N TRP A 148 -19.78 -6.89 -6.26
CA TRP A 148 -19.67 -6.48 -4.85
C TRP A 148 -20.64 -5.37 -4.49
N GLY A 149 -21.07 -5.38 -3.22
CA GLY A 149 -21.99 -4.37 -2.72
C GLY A 149 -21.29 -3.09 -2.25
N PHE A 150 -22.09 -2.09 -1.97
CA PHE A 150 -21.70 -0.81 -1.39
C PHE A 150 -22.73 -0.40 -0.33
N GLY A 151 -22.27 -0.01 0.84
CA GLY A 151 -23.14 0.39 1.95
C GLY A 151 -22.57 1.49 2.84
N HIS A 152 -21.33 1.93 2.56
CA HIS A 152 -20.67 2.94 3.38
C HIS A 152 -19.54 3.65 2.60
N TYR A 153 -19.38 4.95 2.80
CA TYR A 153 -18.42 5.79 2.06
C TYR A 153 -16.92 5.39 2.25
N HIS A 154 -16.59 4.59 3.26
CA HIS A 154 -15.25 4.03 3.45
C HIS A 154 -15.02 2.69 2.74
N GLU A 155 -15.97 2.21 1.99
CA GLU A 155 -15.86 0.95 1.24
C GLU A 155 -15.10 1.16 -0.08
N PHE A 156 -13.84 1.54 0.03
CA PHE A 156 -12.98 1.74 -1.14
C PHE A 156 -12.77 0.44 -1.93
N ALA A 157 -12.69 0.57 -3.25
CA ALA A 157 -12.34 -0.51 -4.17
C ALA A 157 -11.11 -0.09 -4.98
N TRP A 158 -10.02 -0.85 -4.85
CA TRP A 158 -8.75 -0.56 -5.52
C TRP A 158 -8.54 -1.55 -6.66
N GLY A 159 -8.24 -1.05 -7.86
CA GLY A 159 -7.99 -1.86 -9.05
C GLY A 159 -6.52 -1.91 -9.44
N SER A 160 -6.09 -3.08 -9.93
CA SER A 160 -4.78 -3.25 -10.54
C SER A 160 -4.72 -2.64 -11.95
N PRO A 161 -3.52 -2.43 -12.51
CA PRO A 161 -3.35 -2.35 -13.95
C PRO A 161 -3.96 -3.57 -14.65
N VAL A 162 -4.37 -3.42 -15.91
CA VAL A 162 -4.89 -4.54 -16.71
C VAL A 162 -3.75 -5.55 -16.95
N SER A 163 -4.00 -6.79 -16.61
CA SER A 163 -3.06 -7.90 -16.82
C SER A 163 -2.94 -8.27 -18.30
N LYS A 164 -1.89 -9.03 -18.68
CA LYS A 164 -1.67 -9.48 -20.06
C LYS A 164 -2.83 -10.30 -20.63
N ASP A 165 -3.54 -11.06 -19.80
CA ASP A 165 -4.73 -11.83 -20.17
C ASP A 165 -6.01 -10.97 -20.22
N GLY A 166 -5.92 -9.67 -19.92
CA GLY A 166 -7.04 -8.73 -19.87
C GLY A 166 -7.79 -8.72 -18.56
N SER A 167 -7.37 -9.47 -17.58
CA SER A 167 -8.01 -9.44 -16.25
C SER A 167 -7.59 -8.21 -15.45
N VAL A 168 -8.47 -7.79 -14.52
CA VAL A 168 -8.22 -6.76 -13.50
C VAL A 168 -8.43 -7.39 -12.13
N HIS A 169 -7.49 -7.19 -11.22
CA HIS A 169 -7.65 -7.58 -9.82
C HIS A 169 -8.20 -6.39 -9.04
N VAL A 170 -9.24 -6.66 -8.24
CA VAL A 170 -9.89 -5.65 -7.40
C VAL A 170 -9.82 -6.09 -5.95
N VAL A 171 -9.39 -5.21 -5.06
CA VAL A 171 -9.40 -5.44 -3.61
C VAL A 171 -10.36 -4.48 -2.92
N LEU A 172 -11.20 -5.02 -2.06
CA LEU A 172 -12.34 -4.33 -1.47
C LEU A 172 -12.12 -4.12 0.03
N GLY A 173 -12.07 -2.87 0.45
CA GLY A 173 -12.05 -2.51 1.87
C GLY A 173 -13.37 -2.79 2.57
N LEU A 174 -13.33 -2.95 3.91
CA LEU A 174 -14.51 -3.03 4.76
C LEU A 174 -15.18 -1.66 4.94
N SER A 175 -16.43 -1.64 5.36
CA SER A 175 -17.25 -0.44 5.59
C SER A 175 -16.62 0.57 6.55
N ASP A 176 -16.05 0.06 7.59
CA ASP A 176 -15.13 0.68 8.53
C ASP A 176 -14.27 -0.43 9.10
N SER A 177 -13.53 -0.18 10.15
CA SER A 177 -12.63 -1.21 10.70
C SER A 177 -13.33 -2.44 11.25
N TYR A 178 -14.65 -2.39 11.54
CA TYR A 178 -15.36 -3.37 12.38
C TYR A 178 -16.68 -3.85 11.77
N ASN A 179 -17.07 -3.37 10.60
CA ASN A 179 -18.37 -3.70 10.03
C ASN A 179 -18.27 -4.36 8.66
N TYR A 180 -19.21 -5.28 8.44
CA TYR A 180 -19.52 -5.91 7.16
C TYR A 180 -20.96 -5.56 6.80
N LYS A 181 -21.16 -4.57 5.92
CA LYS A 181 -22.48 -4.02 5.59
C LYS A 181 -22.95 -4.37 4.17
N ALA A 182 -22.04 -4.76 3.31
CA ALA A 182 -22.36 -5.05 1.93
C ALA A 182 -21.66 -6.33 1.44
N PRO A 183 -22.27 -7.09 0.50
CA PRO A 183 -21.70 -8.33 -0.02
C PRO A 183 -20.26 -8.17 -0.51
N PHE A 184 -19.43 -9.14 -0.21
CA PHE A 184 -18.02 -9.27 -0.63
C PHE A 184 -17.09 -8.14 -0.18
N ARG A 185 -17.51 -7.22 0.68
CA ARG A 185 -16.54 -6.30 1.31
C ARG A 185 -15.55 -7.10 2.17
N GLY A 186 -14.27 -6.76 2.04
CA GLY A 186 -13.18 -7.54 2.61
C GLY A 186 -12.71 -8.72 1.74
N PHE A 187 -13.10 -8.76 0.47
CA PHE A 187 -12.66 -9.74 -0.52
C PHE A 187 -11.78 -9.11 -1.60
N ALA A 188 -11.09 -9.97 -2.34
CA ALA A 188 -10.47 -9.62 -3.61
C ALA A 188 -11.10 -10.43 -4.74
N PHE A 189 -11.18 -9.81 -5.91
CA PHE A 189 -11.68 -10.40 -7.14
C PHE A 189 -10.61 -10.35 -8.24
N GLN A 190 -10.62 -11.39 -9.08
CA GLN A 190 -10.14 -11.29 -10.45
C GLN A 190 -11.36 -11.14 -11.36
N VAL A 191 -11.44 -10.02 -12.08
CA VAL A 191 -12.43 -9.81 -13.12
C VAL A 191 -11.77 -10.11 -14.46
N THR A 192 -12.24 -11.13 -15.15
CA THR A 192 -11.67 -11.59 -16.44
C THR A 192 -12.02 -10.62 -17.57
N ALA A 193 -11.35 -10.74 -18.71
CA ALA A 193 -11.58 -9.85 -19.87
C ALA A 193 -13.02 -9.90 -20.41
N ASP A 194 -13.72 -11.01 -20.20
CA ASP A 194 -15.13 -11.21 -20.54
C ASP A 194 -16.11 -10.82 -19.41
N GLY A 195 -15.60 -10.20 -18.33
CA GLY A 195 -16.41 -9.66 -17.22
C GLY A 195 -16.79 -10.67 -16.15
N ARG A 196 -16.30 -11.91 -16.19
CA ARG A 196 -16.57 -12.90 -15.15
C ARG A 196 -15.82 -12.53 -13.87
N SER A 197 -16.55 -12.41 -12.78
CA SER A 197 -16.02 -12.08 -11.46
C SER A 197 -15.69 -13.34 -10.66
N ILE A 198 -14.44 -13.47 -10.27
CA ILE A 198 -13.92 -14.62 -9.53
C ILE A 198 -13.38 -14.11 -8.19
N PRO A 199 -14.01 -14.40 -7.05
CA PRO A 199 -13.44 -14.08 -5.74
C PRO A 199 -12.20 -14.94 -5.53
N ILE A 200 -11.09 -14.33 -5.12
CA ILE A 200 -9.79 -15.01 -5.02
C ILE A 200 -9.18 -14.97 -3.61
N ALA A 201 -9.58 -14.03 -2.77
CA ALA A 201 -9.09 -13.93 -1.39
C ALA A 201 -10.14 -13.25 -0.50
N SER A 202 -10.02 -13.45 0.81
CA SER A 202 -10.92 -12.88 1.82
C SER A 202 -10.13 -12.28 2.99
N GLY A 203 -10.82 -11.59 3.91
CA GLY A 203 -10.21 -11.08 5.13
C GLY A 203 -9.38 -9.83 4.96
N ILE A 204 -9.65 -9.04 3.95
CA ILE A 204 -9.04 -7.73 3.67
C ILE A 204 -9.78 -6.66 4.47
N ARG A 205 -9.05 -5.84 5.23
CA ARG A 205 -9.67 -4.78 6.05
C ARG A 205 -9.65 -3.43 5.35
N SER A 206 -8.46 -2.89 5.08
CA SER A 206 -8.26 -1.53 4.55
C SER A 206 -7.13 -1.52 3.53
N ALA A 207 -7.47 -2.02 2.34
CA ALA A 207 -6.57 -2.01 1.21
C ALA A 207 -6.23 -0.58 0.77
N GLY A 208 -5.01 -0.36 0.30
CA GLY A 208 -4.54 0.91 -0.25
C GLY A 208 -4.17 0.84 -1.73
N GLY A 209 -4.09 -0.36 -2.32
CA GLY A 209 -3.76 -0.58 -3.72
C GLY A 209 -3.38 -2.03 -4.00
N VAL A 210 -3.43 -2.42 -5.26
CA VAL A 210 -3.10 -3.76 -5.75
C VAL A 210 -2.33 -3.66 -7.06
N ALA A 211 -1.23 -4.41 -7.17
CA ALA A 211 -0.41 -4.46 -8.38
C ALA A 211 0.48 -5.72 -8.38
N PRO A 212 1.04 -6.12 -9.52
CA PRO A 212 2.03 -7.18 -9.57
C PRO A 212 3.39 -6.71 -9.02
N ASN A 213 4.17 -7.66 -8.47
CA ASN A 213 5.58 -7.46 -8.18
C ASN A 213 6.44 -7.62 -9.48
N GLU A 214 7.76 -7.67 -9.33
CA GLU A 214 8.71 -7.84 -10.43
C GLU A 214 8.53 -9.16 -11.20
N THR A 215 8.05 -10.22 -10.53
CA THR A 215 7.83 -11.54 -11.15
C THR A 215 6.43 -11.69 -11.75
N GLY A 216 5.53 -10.73 -11.51
CA GLY A 216 4.15 -10.77 -11.98
C GLY A 216 3.14 -11.32 -10.96
N GLU A 217 3.59 -11.73 -9.77
CA GLU A 217 2.71 -12.14 -8.68
C GLU A 217 1.96 -10.95 -8.08
N MET A 218 0.66 -11.14 -7.82
CA MET A 218 -0.18 -10.06 -7.32
C MET A 218 -0.01 -9.83 -5.83
N PHE A 219 0.17 -8.57 -5.47
CA PHE A 219 0.23 -8.11 -4.08
C PHE A 219 -0.75 -6.97 -3.86
N TYR A 220 -1.13 -6.77 -2.61
CA TYR A 220 -1.83 -5.57 -2.19
C TYR A 220 -1.23 -5.02 -0.90
N VAL A 221 -1.44 -3.74 -0.67
CA VAL A 221 -1.02 -3.07 0.58
C VAL A 221 -2.21 -2.86 1.49
N GLU A 222 -1.96 -2.89 2.78
CA GLU A 222 -2.98 -2.73 3.80
C GLU A 222 -2.50 -1.85 4.95
N SER A 223 -3.32 -0.89 5.34
CA SER A 223 -3.04 -0.01 6.49
C SER A 223 -3.27 -0.71 7.82
N GLN A 224 -2.61 -0.23 8.89
CA GLN A 224 -2.81 -0.70 10.25
C GLN A 224 -4.30 -0.71 10.64
N GLY A 225 -4.74 -1.71 11.41
CA GLY A 225 -6.09 -1.81 11.91
C GLY A 225 -6.38 -3.10 12.68
N PRO A 226 -7.65 -3.44 12.92
CA PRO A 226 -8.03 -4.74 13.46
C PRO A 226 -7.46 -5.88 12.62
N TRP A 227 -6.91 -6.89 13.26
CA TRP A 227 -6.28 -8.06 12.63
C TRP A 227 -5.09 -7.73 11.71
N ASN A 228 -4.63 -6.48 11.73
CA ASN A 228 -3.47 -6.00 10.98
C ASN A 228 -2.64 -5.06 11.86
N GLY A 229 -1.69 -5.60 12.60
CA GLY A 229 -0.96 -4.90 13.65
C GLY A 229 -0.16 -3.68 13.19
N SER A 230 0.28 -3.66 11.93
CA SER A 230 1.00 -2.55 11.29
C SER A 230 0.63 -2.48 9.81
N CYS A 231 1.10 -1.46 9.10
CA CYS A 231 0.99 -1.41 7.64
C CYS A 231 1.77 -2.57 7.00
N SER A 232 1.26 -3.13 5.92
CA SER A 232 1.85 -4.33 5.33
C SER A 232 1.64 -4.44 3.82
N LEU A 233 2.57 -5.13 3.15
CA LEU A 233 2.40 -5.70 1.81
C LEU A 233 2.08 -7.18 1.98
N LYS A 234 1.05 -7.67 1.31
CA LYS A 234 0.62 -9.08 1.36
C LYS A 234 0.50 -9.67 -0.03
N HIS A 235 0.92 -10.92 -0.16
CA HIS A 235 0.71 -11.69 -1.38
C HIS A 235 -0.79 -11.98 -1.56
N LEU A 236 -1.37 -11.58 -2.68
CA LEU A 236 -2.77 -11.84 -3.01
C LEU A 236 -2.93 -13.29 -3.52
N LYS A 237 -2.72 -14.23 -2.61
CA LYS A 237 -2.73 -15.67 -2.89
C LYS A 237 -4.16 -16.14 -3.19
N PRO A 238 -4.43 -16.81 -4.31
CA PRO A 238 -5.73 -17.45 -4.57
C PRO A 238 -6.12 -18.45 -3.46
N GLY A 239 -7.35 -18.37 -2.97
CA GLY A 239 -7.85 -19.11 -1.81
C GLY A 239 -7.32 -18.61 -0.47
N GLY A 240 -6.57 -17.51 -0.45
CA GLY A 240 -5.97 -16.95 0.75
C GLY A 240 -6.95 -16.20 1.65
N PHE A 241 -6.64 -16.22 2.96
CA PHE A 241 -7.29 -15.42 3.99
C PHE A 241 -6.31 -14.38 4.51
N MET A 242 -6.67 -13.09 4.40
CA MET A 242 -5.77 -11.97 4.68
C MET A 242 -5.80 -11.50 6.14
N GLY A 243 -6.62 -12.13 6.97
CA GLY A 243 -6.53 -12.02 8.43
C GLY A 243 -7.79 -11.53 9.14
N HIS A 244 -8.68 -10.75 8.52
CA HIS A 244 -9.86 -10.20 9.18
C HIS A 244 -11.09 -11.10 8.98
N PRO A 245 -11.68 -11.73 10.04
CA PRO A 245 -12.71 -12.75 9.87
C PRO A 245 -14.12 -12.19 9.59
N ILE A 246 -14.34 -10.87 9.72
CA ILE A 246 -15.69 -10.28 9.68
C ILE A 246 -16.42 -10.50 8.35
N SER A 247 -15.69 -10.71 7.25
CA SER A 247 -16.25 -10.98 5.92
C SER A 247 -16.64 -12.46 5.69
N PHE A 248 -16.47 -13.35 6.67
CA PHE A 248 -16.80 -14.77 6.56
C PHE A 248 -18.26 -15.09 6.16
N PRO A 249 -19.28 -14.27 6.48
CA PRO A 249 -20.61 -14.50 5.96
C PRO A 249 -20.73 -14.54 4.45
N ALA A 250 -19.81 -13.91 3.71
CA ALA A 250 -19.81 -13.95 2.24
C ALA A 250 -19.47 -15.33 1.66
N TYR A 251 -18.86 -16.23 2.44
CA TYR A 251 -18.62 -17.62 2.01
C TYR A 251 -19.92 -18.41 1.78
N ASP A 252 -21.04 -17.97 2.36
CA ASP A 252 -22.37 -18.59 2.19
C ASP A 252 -23.05 -18.10 0.89
N LEU A 253 -22.48 -17.12 0.19
CA LEU A 253 -23.02 -16.60 -1.07
C LEU A 253 -22.59 -17.50 -2.27
N PRO A 254 -23.48 -17.72 -3.26
CA PRO A 254 -23.19 -18.61 -4.39
C PRO A 254 -21.89 -18.29 -5.14
N LEU A 255 -21.57 -16.99 -5.30
CA LEU A 255 -20.36 -16.54 -6.00
C LEU A 255 -19.07 -16.98 -5.29
N ALA A 256 -19.10 -17.18 -3.96
CA ALA A 256 -17.95 -17.64 -3.18
C ALA A 256 -17.68 -19.14 -3.27
N ALA A 257 -18.52 -19.92 -3.96
CA ALA A 257 -18.38 -21.40 -4.03
C ALA A 257 -16.99 -21.86 -4.54
N GLY A 258 -16.33 -21.04 -5.38
CA GLY A 258 -14.97 -21.31 -5.88
C GLY A 258 -13.83 -21.01 -4.90
N MET A 259 -14.10 -20.38 -3.77
CA MET A 259 -13.09 -20.02 -2.76
C MET A 259 -12.62 -21.20 -1.90
N GLY A 260 -13.27 -22.36 -2.03
CA GLY A 260 -13.00 -23.53 -1.20
C GLY A 260 -13.60 -23.40 0.21
N LYS A 261 -12.98 -24.09 1.16
CA LYS A 261 -13.48 -24.13 2.55
C LYS A 261 -13.27 -22.78 3.25
N LYS A 262 -14.34 -22.30 3.91
CA LYS A 262 -14.24 -21.12 4.80
C LYS A 262 -13.14 -21.34 5.85
N PRO A 263 -12.23 -20.39 6.03
CA PRO A 263 -11.18 -20.48 7.05
C PRO A 263 -11.74 -20.63 8.45
N VAL A 264 -10.97 -21.27 9.33
CA VAL A 264 -11.28 -21.27 10.77
C VAL A 264 -10.97 -19.87 11.32
N GLU A 265 -11.81 -19.41 12.23
CA GLU A 265 -11.57 -18.12 12.89
C GLU A 265 -10.24 -18.15 13.67
N PRO A 266 -9.38 -17.13 13.49
CA PRO A 266 -8.13 -17.03 14.21
C PRO A 266 -8.35 -16.81 15.72
N ASN A 267 -7.39 -17.28 16.53
CA ASN A 267 -7.38 -16.93 17.96
C ASN A 267 -6.90 -15.48 18.14
N THR A 268 -7.39 -14.85 19.22
CA THR A 268 -7.06 -13.48 19.60
C THR A 268 -7.04 -13.31 21.11
N PRO A 269 -6.04 -12.61 21.72
CA PRO A 269 -4.80 -12.16 21.10
C PRO A 269 -3.83 -13.32 20.81
N SER A 270 -3.07 -13.24 19.71
CA SER A 270 -2.12 -14.27 19.28
C SER A 270 -0.91 -13.64 18.58
N ARG A 271 -0.15 -14.46 17.85
CA ARG A 271 0.90 -14.03 16.91
C ARG A 271 0.55 -14.53 15.52
N LEU A 272 0.76 -13.71 14.51
CA LEU A 272 0.42 -14.10 13.12
C LEU A 272 1.13 -15.40 12.72
N VAL A 273 2.40 -15.57 13.08
CA VAL A 273 3.17 -16.80 12.79
C VAL A 273 2.52 -18.03 13.42
N THR A 274 1.97 -17.91 14.63
CA THR A 274 1.25 -18.99 15.32
C THR A 274 -0.05 -19.33 14.61
N GLU A 275 -0.81 -18.30 14.22
CA GLU A 275 -2.09 -18.53 13.54
C GLU A 275 -1.89 -19.03 12.11
N CYS A 276 -0.84 -18.62 11.39
CA CYS A 276 -0.49 -19.20 10.09
C CYS A 276 -0.15 -20.70 10.15
N ALA A 277 0.34 -21.19 11.29
CA ALA A 277 0.57 -22.62 11.48
C ALA A 277 -0.74 -23.41 11.75
N ARG A 278 -1.81 -22.73 12.22
CA ARG A 278 -3.11 -23.33 12.57
C ARG A 278 -4.16 -23.15 11.48
N VAL A 279 -4.16 -22.01 10.78
CA VAL A 279 -5.15 -21.66 9.76
C VAL A 279 -4.45 -21.73 8.40
N GLU A 280 -4.68 -22.79 7.66
CA GLU A 280 -3.99 -23.12 6.42
C GLU A 280 -4.06 -22.00 5.36
N GLN A 281 -5.19 -21.32 5.27
CA GLN A 281 -5.43 -20.26 4.28
C GLN A 281 -4.85 -18.92 4.71
N LEU A 282 -4.43 -18.74 5.97
CA LEU A 282 -3.95 -17.46 6.48
C LEU A 282 -2.60 -17.09 5.82
N VAL A 283 -2.58 -15.91 5.19
CA VAL A 283 -1.41 -15.41 4.48
C VAL A 283 -0.61 -14.46 5.40
N PRO A 284 0.68 -14.73 5.64
CA PRO A 284 1.52 -13.82 6.43
C PRO A 284 1.83 -12.53 5.66
N TYR A 285 2.25 -11.50 6.38
CA TYR A 285 2.79 -10.29 5.78
C TYR A 285 4.05 -10.62 4.97
N ALA A 286 4.11 -10.24 3.70
CA ALA A 286 5.36 -10.33 2.95
C ALA A 286 6.34 -9.24 3.42
N VAL A 287 5.86 -8.01 3.61
CA VAL A 287 6.65 -6.92 4.17
C VAL A 287 5.81 -6.15 5.18
N VAL A 288 6.34 -5.97 6.37
CA VAL A 288 5.77 -5.06 7.39
C VAL A 288 6.44 -3.71 7.25
N PHE A 289 5.64 -2.65 7.22
CA PHE A 289 6.10 -1.27 7.29
C PHE A 289 5.82 -0.77 8.70
N PRO A 290 6.84 -0.64 9.58
CA PRO A 290 6.65 -0.22 10.95
C PRO A 290 5.88 1.09 11.06
N TYR A 291 4.78 1.08 11.84
CA TYR A 291 3.82 2.18 11.89
C TYR A 291 4.46 3.50 12.28
N ARG A 292 4.20 4.55 11.52
CA ARG A 292 4.77 5.91 11.60
C ARG A 292 6.28 6.02 11.34
N ARG A 293 7.05 4.94 11.39
CA ARG A 293 8.47 4.93 11.03
C ARG A 293 8.69 4.69 9.54
N MET A 294 7.83 3.88 8.94
CA MET A 294 7.86 3.59 7.51
C MET A 294 6.52 3.89 6.83
N GLY A 295 5.40 3.40 7.35
CA GLY A 295 4.08 3.61 6.79
C GLY A 295 3.04 3.98 7.84
N GLN A 296 2.01 4.74 7.44
CA GLN A 296 0.85 5.05 8.26
C GLN A 296 -0.45 4.77 7.52
N SER A 297 -0.53 5.16 6.25
CA SER A 297 -1.65 4.90 5.35
C SER A 297 -1.11 4.60 3.97
N ILE A 298 -0.55 3.40 3.81
CA ILE A 298 0.10 2.98 2.57
C ILE A 298 -0.94 2.88 1.46
N THR A 299 -0.60 3.40 0.31
CA THR A 299 -1.45 3.45 -0.87
C THR A 299 -0.87 2.67 -2.05
N THR A 300 -1.15 3.07 -3.27
CA THR A 300 -0.73 2.32 -4.46
C THR A 300 0.79 2.16 -4.55
N PHE A 301 1.18 1.16 -5.30
CA PHE A 301 2.58 0.90 -5.60
C PHE A 301 2.78 0.46 -7.05
N ARG A 302 4.00 0.65 -7.55
CA ARG A 302 4.44 0.20 -8.88
C ARG A 302 5.85 -0.36 -8.80
N VAL A 303 6.13 -1.32 -9.68
CA VAL A 303 7.49 -1.83 -9.91
C VAL A 303 8.23 -0.90 -10.84
N ASP A 304 9.46 -0.55 -10.51
CA ASP A 304 10.35 0.13 -11.44
C ASP A 304 10.76 -0.82 -12.58
N ARG A 305 10.19 -0.59 -13.76
CA ARG A 305 10.52 -1.28 -15.01
C ARG A 305 11.27 -0.34 -15.98
N SER A 306 11.86 0.72 -15.44
CA SER A 306 12.57 1.73 -16.25
C SER A 306 13.93 1.27 -16.77
N GLU A 307 14.39 0.06 -16.41
CA GLU A 307 15.70 -0.47 -16.81
C GLU A 307 16.87 0.45 -16.41
N GLY A 308 16.76 1.04 -15.20
CA GLY A 308 17.78 1.94 -14.65
C GLY A 308 17.63 3.41 -15.03
N ARG A 309 16.61 3.80 -15.79
CA ARG A 309 16.34 5.23 -16.08
C ARG A 309 15.84 6.01 -14.86
N PHE A 310 15.31 5.32 -13.85
CA PHE A 310 14.93 5.89 -12.55
C PHE A 310 16.03 5.70 -11.48
N GLY A 311 17.22 5.21 -11.86
CA GLY A 311 18.36 5.03 -10.96
C GLY A 311 18.63 3.56 -10.60
N PRO A 312 19.29 3.30 -9.45
CA PRO A 312 19.88 1.99 -9.17
C PRO A 312 18.88 0.94 -8.62
N PHE A 313 17.59 1.24 -8.54
CA PHE A 313 16.62 0.41 -7.83
C PHE A 313 15.65 -0.34 -8.77
N ALA A 314 16.07 -0.60 -10.00
CA ALA A 314 15.26 -1.33 -10.98
C ALA A 314 14.74 -2.67 -10.43
N GLY A 315 13.48 -2.99 -10.72
CA GLY A 315 12.78 -4.17 -10.24
C GLY A 315 12.22 -4.05 -8.81
N GLN A 316 12.48 -2.95 -8.09
CA GLN A 316 11.90 -2.73 -6.76
C GLN A 316 10.51 -2.10 -6.84
N LEU A 317 9.75 -2.28 -5.76
CA LEU A 317 8.43 -1.67 -5.58
C LEU A 317 8.60 -0.27 -5.00
N PHE A 318 7.90 0.70 -5.57
CA PHE A 318 7.79 2.07 -5.05
C PHE A 318 6.37 2.30 -4.58
N LEU A 319 6.22 2.66 -3.30
CA LEU A 319 4.93 2.74 -2.61
C LEU A 319 4.70 4.15 -2.09
N GLY A 320 3.49 4.69 -2.32
CA GLY A 320 3.04 5.94 -1.71
C GLY A 320 2.52 5.74 -0.29
N ASP A 321 2.61 6.77 0.54
CA ASP A 321 1.88 6.85 1.81
C ASP A 321 1.09 8.16 1.88
N TYR A 322 -0.19 8.02 2.18
CA TYR A 322 -1.10 9.15 2.27
C TYR A 322 -0.77 10.07 3.45
N SER A 323 -0.68 9.52 4.66
CA SER A 323 -0.51 10.33 5.87
C SER A 323 0.90 10.93 6.00
N LEU A 324 1.91 10.18 5.62
CA LEU A 324 3.30 10.62 5.72
C LEU A 324 3.76 11.47 4.54
N SER A 325 3.01 11.48 3.42
CA SER A 325 3.39 12.18 2.19
C SER A 325 4.80 11.81 1.73
N VAL A 326 5.05 10.50 1.62
CA VAL A 326 6.36 9.93 1.25
C VAL A 326 6.21 8.85 0.19
N VAL A 327 7.29 8.58 -0.51
CA VAL A 327 7.48 7.36 -1.31
C VAL A 327 8.51 6.48 -0.62
N MET A 328 8.17 5.20 -0.44
CA MET A 328 9.02 4.15 0.13
C MET A 328 9.43 3.16 -0.96
N ARG A 329 10.48 2.37 -0.68
CA ARG A 329 10.86 1.22 -1.52
C ARG A 329 10.59 -0.09 -0.78
N ALA A 330 10.32 -1.15 -1.53
CA ALA A 330 10.31 -2.51 -0.99
C ALA A 330 10.87 -3.51 -1.98
N THR A 331 11.42 -4.59 -1.44
CA THR A 331 11.86 -5.78 -2.19
C THR A 331 11.17 -7.00 -1.66
N THR A 332 10.84 -7.95 -2.54
CA THR A 332 10.23 -9.23 -2.17
C THR A 332 11.10 -10.39 -2.62
N GLU A 333 11.04 -11.49 -1.90
CA GLU A 333 11.64 -12.78 -2.29
C GLU A 333 10.77 -13.95 -1.84
N LEU A 334 10.80 -15.02 -2.62
CA LEU A 334 10.06 -16.24 -2.33
C LEU A 334 11.00 -17.24 -1.65
N VAL A 335 10.68 -17.60 -0.40
CA VAL A 335 11.47 -18.58 0.39
C VAL A 335 10.55 -19.70 0.85
N ASP A 336 10.88 -20.93 0.46
CA ASP A 336 10.09 -22.13 0.77
C ASP A 336 8.57 -21.94 0.53
N GLY A 337 8.22 -21.32 -0.62
CA GLY A 337 6.84 -21.09 -1.03
C GLY A 337 6.12 -19.96 -0.30
N VAL A 338 6.81 -19.16 0.53
CA VAL A 338 6.26 -18.02 1.26
C VAL A 338 6.98 -16.74 0.85
N TRP A 339 6.23 -15.70 0.49
CA TRP A 339 6.75 -14.38 0.18
C TRP A 339 7.14 -13.64 1.44
N GLN A 340 8.30 -12.99 1.39
CA GLN A 340 8.84 -12.13 2.43
C GLN A 340 9.75 -11.06 1.82
N GLY A 341 10.30 -10.14 2.62
CA GLY A 341 11.17 -9.13 2.07
C GLY A 341 11.41 -7.95 3.00
N ALA A 342 11.92 -6.86 2.43
CA ALA A 342 12.31 -5.69 3.17
C ALA A 342 11.67 -4.40 2.64
N CYS A 343 11.54 -3.40 3.52
CA CYS A 343 11.22 -2.03 3.14
C CYS A 343 12.34 -1.05 3.55
N TYR A 344 12.40 0.04 2.79
CA TYR A 344 13.43 1.07 2.91
C TYR A 344 12.81 2.46 2.75
N PRO A 345 13.29 3.49 3.46
CA PRO A 345 13.01 4.87 3.13
C PRO A 345 13.44 5.18 1.69
N PHE A 346 12.85 6.20 1.08
CA PHE A 346 13.27 6.60 -0.27
C PHE A 346 13.19 8.11 -0.50
N ARG A 347 11.98 8.71 -0.43
CA ARG A 347 11.81 10.14 -0.68
C ARG A 347 10.68 10.72 0.16
N GLU A 348 10.95 11.74 0.94
CA GLU A 348 9.98 12.53 1.68
C GLU A 348 9.86 13.96 1.12
N GLY A 349 8.89 14.74 1.61
CA GLY A 349 8.70 16.13 1.24
C GLY A 349 7.74 16.38 0.09
N PHE A 350 6.82 15.44 -0.19
CA PHE A 350 5.73 15.65 -1.15
C PHE A 350 4.66 16.60 -0.61
N GLY A 351 4.01 17.32 -1.53
CA GLY A 351 3.10 18.41 -1.19
C GLY A 351 1.74 17.99 -0.62
N ASN A 352 1.30 16.75 -0.87
CA ASN A 352 0.02 16.22 -0.37
C ASN A 352 0.10 14.75 0.05
N GLY A 353 -1.01 14.21 0.55
CA GLY A 353 -1.17 12.79 0.78
C GLY A 353 -1.15 12.03 -0.55
N ILE A 354 -0.22 11.08 -0.69
CA ILE A 354 -0.06 10.30 -1.93
C ILE A 354 -1.10 9.18 -1.95
N LEU A 355 -1.98 9.17 -2.96
CA LEU A 355 -2.91 8.08 -3.23
C LEU A 355 -2.47 7.22 -4.42
N ALA A 356 -1.87 7.85 -5.42
CA ALA A 356 -1.48 7.19 -6.65
C ALA A 356 0.00 7.43 -6.97
N VAL A 357 0.65 6.39 -7.47
CA VAL A 357 2.00 6.44 -8.05
C VAL A 357 2.00 5.71 -9.39
N GLU A 358 2.75 6.21 -10.38
CA GLU A 358 2.89 5.57 -11.69
C GLU A 358 4.22 5.95 -12.35
N PHE A 359 4.83 5.01 -13.06
CA PHE A 359 6.04 5.29 -13.86
C PHE A 359 5.66 5.83 -15.23
N GLY A 360 6.36 6.88 -15.64
CA GLY A 360 6.25 7.43 -16.97
C GLY A 360 7.22 6.79 -17.98
N PRO A 361 7.02 7.08 -19.27
CA PRO A 361 7.84 6.51 -20.36
C PRO A 361 9.32 6.94 -20.28
N THR A 362 9.61 8.07 -19.63
CA THR A 362 10.96 8.58 -19.41
C THR A 362 11.70 7.93 -18.24
N GLY A 363 11.00 7.13 -17.43
CA GLY A 363 11.52 6.53 -16.21
C GLY A 363 11.25 7.36 -14.95
N SER A 364 10.64 8.54 -15.06
CA SER A 364 10.21 9.33 -13.89
C SER A 364 9.02 8.66 -13.17
N LEU A 365 8.89 8.90 -11.87
CA LEU A 365 7.74 8.48 -11.07
C LEU A 365 6.79 9.67 -10.86
N ILE A 366 5.51 9.53 -11.24
CA ILE A 366 4.46 10.50 -10.93
C ILE A 366 3.77 10.12 -9.64
N THR A 367 3.46 11.12 -8.81
CA THR A 367 2.68 11.01 -7.58
C THR A 367 1.55 12.02 -7.57
N GLY A 368 0.44 11.67 -6.93
CA GLY A 368 -0.68 12.56 -6.72
C GLY A 368 -1.65 12.01 -5.69
N GLY A 369 -2.57 12.85 -5.27
CA GLY A 369 -3.54 12.49 -4.24
C GLY A 369 -4.32 13.69 -3.74
N THR A 370 -4.54 13.75 -2.43
CA THR A 370 -5.37 14.77 -1.79
C THR A 370 -5.04 14.93 -0.31
N ASN A 371 -5.47 16.05 0.28
CA ASN A 371 -5.51 16.24 1.74
C ASN A 371 -6.93 16.12 2.30
N ARG A 372 -7.90 15.64 1.51
CA ARG A 372 -9.27 15.39 1.96
C ARG A 372 -9.35 14.04 2.67
N GLY A 373 -9.76 14.04 3.91
CA GLY A 373 -9.98 12.84 4.73
C GLY A 373 -9.14 12.86 5.99
N TRP A 374 -8.04 12.11 6.01
CA TRP A 374 -7.17 12.00 7.18
C TRP A 374 -6.06 13.06 7.18
N PRO A 375 -5.48 13.38 8.36
CA PRO A 375 -4.33 14.27 8.43
C PRO A 375 -3.16 13.75 7.58
N VAL A 376 -2.53 14.67 6.85
CA VAL A 376 -1.35 14.43 6.03
C VAL A 376 -0.24 15.43 6.37
N ARG A 377 1.01 15.08 6.08
CA ARG A 377 2.15 15.99 6.27
C ARG A 377 2.21 17.09 5.23
N GLY A 378 1.92 16.76 3.98
CA GLY A 378 1.87 17.75 2.91
C GLY A 378 0.84 18.83 3.20
N ASN A 379 1.13 20.07 2.84
CA ASN A 379 0.31 21.25 3.13
C ASN A 379 -0.54 21.73 1.94
N LYS A 380 -0.47 21.04 0.78
CA LYS A 380 -1.26 21.34 -0.42
C LYS A 380 -2.48 20.44 -0.47
N GLN A 381 -3.63 20.97 -0.90
CA GLN A 381 -4.87 20.20 -0.94
C GLN A 381 -4.80 19.08 -1.98
N PHE A 382 -4.29 19.39 -3.15
CA PHE A 382 -4.02 18.43 -4.24
C PHE A 382 -2.91 19.00 -5.11
N VAL A 383 -1.98 18.13 -5.48
CA VAL A 383 -0.85 18.45 -6.34
C VAL A 383 -0.51 17.22 -7.18
N LEU A 384 0.00 17.47 -8.37
CA LEU A 384 0.61 16.46 -9.22
C LEU A 384 2.11 16.70 -9.19
N GLU A 385 2.88 15.72 -8.77
CA GLU A 385 4.32 15.85 -8.63
C GLU A 385 5.02 14.73 -9.39
N ARG A 386 6.16 15.07 -10.00
CA ARG A 386 7.02 14.13 -10.70
C ARG A 386 8.34 14.03 -9.96
N LEU A 387 8.78 12.83 -9.73
CA LEU A 387 10.06 12.51 -9.12
C LEU A 387 11.05 12.08 -10.20
N ASP A 388 12.08 12.89 -10.40
CA ASP A 388 13.11 12.68 -11.41
C ASP A 388 14.44 12.30 -10.77
N TRP A 389 15.06 11.21 -11.23
CA TRP A 389 16.43 10.89 -10.88
C TRP A 389 17.41 11.92 -11.48
N THR A 390 18.35 12.41 -10.66
CA THR A 390 19.32 13.44 -11.07
C THR A 390 20.52 12.88 -11.84
N GLY A 391 20.60 11.56 -12.05
CA GLY A 391 21.76 10.88 -12.62
C GLY A 391 22.83 10.55 -11.58
N ARG A 392 22.67 10.96 -10.32
CA ARG A 392 23.60 10.65 -9.21
C ARG A 392 23.11 9.47 -8.41
N THR A 393 23.96 8.50 -8.14
CA THR A 393 23.66 7.33 -7.30
C THR A 393 23.99 7.65 -5.86
N PRO A 394 23.03 7.56 -4.91
CA PRO A 394 23.31 7.67 -3.48
C PRO A 394 24.06 6.44 -2.98
N PHE A 395 24.84 6.54 -1.90
CA PHE A 395 25.26 5.38 -1.13
C PHE A 395 24.10 4.91 -0.25
N GLU A 396 23.53 3.74 -0.61
CA GLU A 396 22.29 3.20 -0.06
C GLU A 396 22.34 1.68 0.11
N ILE A 397 21.50 1.16 1.00
CA ILE A 397 21.12 -0.25 0.99
C ILE A 397 20.29 -0.46 -0.30
N GLU A 398 20.81 -1.25 -1.22
CA GLU A 398 20.09 -1.58 -2.45
C GLU A 398 19.04 -2.65 -2.17
N ARG A 399 19.45 -3.76 -1.53
CA ARG A 399 18.58 -4.90 -1.23
C ARG A 399 19.09 -5.69 -0.03
N ILE A 400 18.19 -6.27 0.75
CA ILE A 400 18.50 -7.27 1.77
C ILE A 400 17.84 -8.58 1.36
N ARG A 401 18.60 -9.67 1.39
CA ARG A 401 18.14 -11.04 1.11
C ARG A 401 18.46 -11.94 2.28
N ILE A 402 17.53 -12.82 2.64
CA ILE A 402 17.77 -13.78 3.73
C ILE A 402 18.75 -14.87 3.31
N GLN A 403 19.50 -15.38 4.27
CA GLN A 403 20.42 -16.49 4.14
C GLN A 403 20.12 -17.51 5.25
N PRO A 404 20.57 -18.78 5.15
CA PRO A 404 20.31 -19.80 6.18
C PRO A 404 20.70 -19.39 7.61
N ASN A 405 21.66 -18.52 7.76
CA ASN A 405 22.20 -18.09 9.05
C ASN A 405 22.40 -16.55 9.14
N GLY A 406 21.60 -15.76 8.44
CA GLY A 406 21.74 -14.31 8.44
C GLY A 406 21.20 -13.65 7.19
N PHE A 407 21.93 -12.64 6.69
CA PHE A 407 21.47 -11.86 5.55
C PHE A 407 22.63 -11.55 4.58
N LEU A 408 22.29 -11.37 3.32
CA LEU A 408 23.13 -10.74 2.31
C LEU A 408 22.57 -9.33 2.05
N VAL A 409 23.39 -8.32 2.30
CA VAL A 409 23.05 -6.91 2.14
C VAL A 409 23.81 -6.36 0.93
N ASP A 410 23.10 -5.93 -0.08
CA ASP A 410 23.66 -5.31 -1.29
C ASP A 410 23.57 -3.78 -1.17
N PHE A 411 24.54 -3.08 -1.73
CA PHE A 411 24.66 -1.63 -1.70
C PHE A 411 24.77 -1.06 -3.13
N THR A 412 24.23 0.12 -3.31
CA THR A 412 24.25 0.85 -4.59
C THR A 412 25.66 1.30 -5.01
N LEU A 413 26.55 1.55 -4.05
CA LEU A 413 27.96 1.88 -4.22
C LEU A 413 28.82 1.00 -3.29
N PRO A 414 30.13 0.83 -3.56
CA PRO A 414 30.99 0.03 -2.70
C PRO A 414 31.07 0.57 -1.27
N VAL A 415 30.99 -0.31 -0.29
CA VAL A 415 31.22 0.01 1.13
C VAL A 415 32.72 0.11 1.45
N ASP A 416 33.09 0.87 2.48
CA ASP A 416 34.39 0.71 3.13
C ASP A 416 34.46 -0.70 3.76
N ARG A 417 35.29 -1.56 3.16
CA ARG A 417 35.38 -2.98 3.53
C ARG A 417 35.92 -3.17 4.95
N THR A 418 36.78 -2.27 5.43
CA THR A 418 37.35 -2.32 6.77
C THR A 418 36.29 -2.05 7.82
N ILE A 419 35.48 -1.00 7.60
CA ILE A 419 34.35 -0.64 8.49
C ILE A 419 33.28 -1.72 8.44
N ALA A 420 32.92 -2.18 7.23
CA ALA A 420 31.86 -3.16 7.02
C ALA A 420 32.20 -4.57 7.53
N ALA A 421 33.50 -4.93 7.66
CA ALA A 421 33.93 -6.20 8.21
C ALA A 421 33.80 -6.30 9.74
N VAL A 422 33.54 -5.20 10.44
CA VAL A 422 33.40 -5.16 11.90
C VAL A 422 31.97 -5.52 12.30
N PRO A 423 31.70 -6.66 12.95
CA PRO A 423 30.34 -7.08 13.32
C PRO A 423 29.59 -6.07 14.20
N ALA A 424 30.27 -5.35 15.08
CA ALA A 424 29.70 -4.34 15.97
C ALA A 424 29.11 -3.11 15.22
N ASN A 425 29.48 -2.89 13.95
CA ASN A 425 28.95 -1.83 13.13
C ASN A 425 27.56 -2.16 12.51
N TRP A 426 27.11 -3.40 12.70
CA TRP A 426 25.81 -3.89 12.24
C TRP A 426 24.89 -4.01 13.45
N GLN A 427 24.06 -3.00 13.67
CA GLN A 427 23.10 -3.03 14.77
C GLN A 427 21.77 -3.57 14.27
N LEU A 428 21.29 -4.64 14.91
CA LEU A 428 20.02 -5.27 14.62
C LEU A 428 19.12 -5.25 15.84
N GLY A 429 17.84 -4.97 15.61
CA GLY A 429 16.75 -5.24 16.52
C GLY A 429 15.75 -6.20 15.89
N SER A 430 14.88 -6.83 16.66
CA SER A 430 13.73 -7.49 16.08
C SER A 430 12.50 -7.35 16.96
N PHE A 431 11.31 -7.42 16.36
CA PHE A 431 10.03 -7.31 17.03
C PHE A 431 8.93 -7.94 16.17
N THR A 432 7.78 -8.18 16.78
CA THR A 432 6.57 -8.57 16.09
C THR A 432 5.38 -7.75 16.58
N HIS A 433 4.19 -8.09 16.12
CA HIS A 433 2.93 -7.44 16.51
C HIS A 433 1.96 -8.45 17.10
N ILE A 434 1.08 -7.99 17.98
CA ILE A 434 -0.05 -8.78 18.45
C ILE A 434 -1.05 -8.91 17.29
N TYR A 435 -1.41 -10.13 16.94
CA TYR A 435 -2.50 -10.42 16.04
C TYR A 435 -3.79 -10.43 16.84
N GLN A 436 -4.62 -9.41 16.66
CA GLN A 436 -5.78 -9.17 17.53
C GLN A 436 -6.91 -8.41 16.82
N GLU A 437 -8.11 -8.51 17.37
CA GLU A 437 -9.33 -7.83 16.94
C GLU A 437 -9.30 -6.31 17.18
N HIS A 438 -8.46 -5.84 18.11
CA HIS A 438 -8.30 -4.41 18.39
C HIS A 438 -7.50 -3.71 17.29
N TYR A 439 -7.67 -2.39 17.19
CA TYR A 439 -7.02 -1.57 16.18
C TYR A 439 -5.51 -1.50 16.42
N GLY A 440 -4.75 -2.02 15.45
CA GLY A 440 -3.30 -1.98 15.47
C GLY A 440 -2.66 -2.81 16.58
N SER A 441 -1.37 -2.66 16.73
CA SER A 441 -0.60 -3.31 17.79
C SER A 441 0.66 -2.51 18.10
N PRO A 442 1.07 -2.46 19.36
CA PRO A 442 2.44 -2.07 19.68
C PRO A 442 3.42 -3.10 19.12
N GLU A 443 4.66 -2.69 18.96
CA GLU A 443 5.77 -3.59 18.70
C GLU A 443 6.10 -4.36 19.99
N VAL A 444 5.99 -5.68 19.94
CA VAL A 444 6.17 -6.59 21.08
C VAL A 444 7.24 -7.64 20.82
N ASP A 445 7.57 -8.43 21.83
CA ASP A 445 8.54 -9.54 21.76
C ASP A 445 9.90 -9.07 21.20
N ARG A 446 10.35 -7.88 21.63
CA ARG A 446 11.59 -7.30 21.14
C ARG A 446 12.79 -8.14 21.56
N THR A 447 13.67 -8.41 20.59
CA THR A 447 14.96 -9.04 20.81
C THR A 447 16.09 -8.24 20.14
N VAL A 448 17.33 -8.58 20.42
CA VAL A 448 18.51 -7.98 19.82
C VAL A 448 19.34 -9.09 19.17
N PRO A 449 19.05 -9.46 17.92
CA PRO A 449 19.88 -10.39 17.18
C PRO A 449 21.31 -9.86 17.04
N ARG A 450 22.29 -10.75 17.18
CA ARG A 450 23.70 -10.36 17.21
C ARG A 450 24.38 -10.76 15.90
N VAL A 451 25.02 -9.80 15.24
CA VAL A 451 25.90 -10.09 14.11
C VAL A 451 27.21 -10.67 14.66
N VAL A 452 27.51 -11.90 14.29
CA VAL A 452 28.72 -12.64 14.74
C VAL A 452 29.85 -12.62 13.71
N SER A 453 29.51 -12.37 12.44
CA SER A 453 30.47 -12.24 11.36
C SER A 453 29.91 -11.33 10.26
N ALA A 454 30.78 -10.52 9.66
CA ALA A 454 30.46 -9.68 8.51
C ALA A 454 31.58 -9.82 7.46
N MET A 455 31.18 -10.23 6.24
CA MET A 455 32.11 -10.59 5.18
C MET A 455 31.79 -9.76 3.91
N PRO A 456 32.46 -8.61 3.72
CA PRO A 456 32.34 -7.83 2.50
C PRO A 456 32.85 -8.61 1.28
N SER A 457 32.13 -8.51 0.16
CA SER A 457 32.56 -9.02 -1.13
C SER A 457 33.83 -8.28 -1.60
N GLU A 458 34.55 -8.88 -2.56
CA GLU A 458 35.77 -8.31 -3.09
C GLU A 458 35.57 -6.90 -3.68
N ASN A 459 34.48 -6.69 -4.40
CA ASN A 459 34.11 -5.40 -4.99
C ASN A 459 33.40 -4.43 -4.02
N GLY A 460 33.19 -4.84 -2.77
CA GLY A 460 32.51 -4.03 -1.74
C GLY A 460 31.02 -3.79 -1.97
N ARG A 461 30.39 -4.39 -3.02
CA ARG A 461 28.98 -4.14 -3.34
C ARG A 461 28.00 -4.94 -2.52
N SER A 462 28.47 -5.94 -1.79
CA SER A 462 27.65 -6.74 -0.89
C SER A 462 28.40 -7.13 0.37
N VAL A 463 27.65 -7.36 1.43
CA VAL A 463 28.19 -7.88 2.70
C VAL A 463 27.29 -9.01 3.17
N ARG A 464 27.89 -10.19 3.37
CA ARG A 464 27.21 -11.30 4.03
C ARG A 464 27.38 -11.18 5.52
N ILE A 465 26.29 -11.10 6.27
CA ILE A 465 26.33 -11.12 7.74
C ILE A 465 25.75 -12.43 8.26
N VAL A 466 26.44 -13.00 9.27
CA VAL A 466 25.95 -14.14 10.05
C VAL A 466 25.33 -13.59 11.32
N VAL A 467 24.09 -14.00 11.60
CA VAL A 467 23.29 -13.46 12.70
C VAL A 467 22.86 -14.57 13.64
N ASP A 468 23.21 -14.43 14.91
CA ASP A 468 22.70 -15.24 16.00
C ASP A 468 21.41 -14.62 16.55
N GLY A 469 20.36 -15.44 16.78
CA GLY A 469 19.09 -14.99 17.33
C GLY A 469 18.08 -14.45 16.30
N MET A 470 18.14 -14.91 15.04
CA MET A 470 17.04 -14.65 14.08
C MET A 470 15.74 -15.30 14.55
N VAL A 471 14.62 -14.59 14.44
CA VAL A 471 13.30 -15.04 14.92
C VAL A 471 12.28 -15.05 13.78
N LEU A 472 11.61 -16.19 13.59
CA LEU A 472 10.50 -16.33 12.64
C LEU A 472 9.27 -15.50 13.06
N GLY A 473 8.60 -14.89 12.10
CA GLY A 473 7.43 -14.02 12.33
C GLY A 473 7.79 -12.64 12.87
N HIS A 474 9.09 -12.30 12.92
CA HIS A 474 9.57 -10.98 13.34
C HIS A 474 10.00 -10.11 12.16
N VAL A 475 9.90 -8.81 12.37
CA VAL A 475 10.59 -7.80 11.59
C VAL A 475 11.99 -7.64 12.19
N HIS A 476 13.02 -7.78 11.35
CA HIS A 476 14.41 -7.49 11.71
C HIS A 476 14.74 -6.08 11.26
N GLU A 477 14.98 -5.22 12.21
CA GLU A 477 15.35 -3.82 12.03
C GLU A 477 16.86 -3.69 11.91
N PHE A 478 17.32 -3.01 10.87
CA PHE A 478 18.72 -2.69 10.66
C PHE A 478 18.94 -1.20 10.97
N ASP A 479 19.92 -0.87 11.82
CA ASP A 479 20.47 0.47 11.97
C ASP A 479 21.95 0.42 11.60
N LEU A 480 22.27 0.94 10.42
CA LEU A 480 23.61 0.87 9.82
C LEU A 480 24.35 2.22 9.88
N ALA A 481 24.11 2.99 10.92
CA ALA A 481 24.69 4.34 11.09
C ALA A 481 26.22 4.39 11.03
N ALA A 482 26.90 3.29 11.40
CA ALA A 482 28.36 3.20 11.39
C ALA A 482 28.94 2.97 9.98
N LEU A 483 28.18 2.43 9.04
CA LEU A 483 28.70 2.08 7.72
C LEU A 483 29.03 3.32 6.89
N ARG A 484 30.04 3.17 6.04
CA ARG A 484 30.49 4.21 5.10
C ARG A 484 30.71 3.60 3.72
N GLY A 485 30.50 4.41 2.70
CA GLY A 485 30.96 4.14 1.36
C GLY A 485 32.48 4.13 1.29
N ALA A 486 33.05 3.55 0.24
CA ALA A 486 34.48 3.55 0.01
C ALA A 486 35.08 4.96 -0.12
N ASP A 487 34.25 5.95 -0.43
CA ASP A 487 34.56 7.38 -0.48
C ASP A 487 34.37 8.10 0.88
N GLY A 488 34.00 7.37 1.94
CA GLY A 488 33.72 7.89 3.28
C GLY A 488 32.31 8.45 3.48
N ALA A 489 31.45 8.46 2.46
CA ALA A 489 30.08 8.96 2.56
C ALA A 489 29.23 8.09 3.52
N PRO A 490 28.36 8.68 4.37
CA PRO A 490 27.38 7.91 5.12
C PRO A 490 26.29 7.36 4.21
N LEU A 491 25.56 6.32 4.67
CA LEU A 491 24.31 5.91 4.03
C LEU A 491 23.33 7.10 4.02
N LEU A 492 22.65 7.31 2.90
CA LEU A 492 21.58 8.31 2.81
C LEU A 492 20.45 7.94 3.78
N HIS A 493 20.03 6.67 3.78
CA HIS A 493 19.11 6.11 4.77
C HIS A 493 19.78 4.93 5.48
N ARG A 494 19.93 5.05 6.79
CA ARG A 494 20.63 4.03 7.60
C ARG A 494 19.73 2.89 8.05
N HIS A 495 18.41 3.05 7.95
CA HIS A 495 17.45 2.07 8.43
C HIS A 495 16.87 1.23 7.30
N ALA A 496 16.64 -0.05 7.60
CA ALA A 496 15.86 -0.98 6.78
C ALA A 496 15.14 -1.99 7.68
N TYR A 497 14.06 -2.59 7.18
CA TYR A 497 13.22 -3.51 7.95
C TYR A 497 12.91 -4.74 7.11
N TYR A 498 13.39 -5.90 7.55
CA TYR A 498 13.17 -7.18 6.86
C TYR A 498 12.19 -8.04 7.65
N THR A 499 11.12 -8.51 7.01
CA THR A 499 10.11 -9.42 7.58
C THR A 499 10.55 -10.86 7.34
N VAL A 500 10.79 -11.64 8.41
CA VAL A 500 11.25 -13.02 8.34
C VAL A 500 10.10 -13.99 8.57
N ASN A 501 9.59 -14.62 7.49
CA ASN A 501 8.56 -15.66 7.57
C ASN A 501 9.16 -17.07 7.46
N ARG A 502 10.25 -17.21 6.71
CA ARG A 502 10.99 -18.46 6.48
C ARG A 502 12.49 -18.19 6.52
N ILE A 503 13.24 -19.12 7.02
CA ILE A 503 14.70 -19.16 6.92
C ILE A 503 15.04 -20.27 5.96
N PRO A 504 15.74 -19.99 4.83
CA PRO A 504 16.08 -21.04 3.87
C PRO A 504 17.00 -22.09 4.50
N LYS A 505 16.90 -23.33 4.04
CA LYS A 505 17.81 -24.40 4.48
C LYS A 505 19.22 -24.15 3.93
N PRO A 506 20.26 -24.61 4.64
CA PRO A 506 21.65 -24.54 4.19
C PRO A 506 21.87 -25.24 2.84
#